data_8039798c477b9a1de4c00367b3360fdf
#
_entry.id   8039798c477b9a1de4c00367b3360fdf
#
_cell.length_a   1.000
_cell.length_b   1.000
_cell.length_c   1.000
_cell.angle_alpha   90.00
_cell.angle_beta   90.00
_cell.angle_gamma   90.00
#
_symmetry.space_group_name_H-M   'P 1'
#
loop_
_entity.id
_entity.type
_entity.pdbx_description
1 polymer ?
#
loop_
_entity_poly.entity_id
_entity_poly.type
_entity_poly.pdbx_seq_one_letter_code
_entity_poly.pdbx_strand_id
1 'polypeptide(L)'
;MSEKIYMAYNKIQDYLNSYFAKHKIEASMFDAIHYLYNQRDFSYKSTELNWPEEKCSNLDDLYQVLKNIAIEVTPIIRNSTANRLIKNVSEHSFFNKRQDANILLQFQHDKNQLHKHDYFEINLVLKGMLIATLNEEKRMLKKGDFLIISPNTIHQINVGSDSIVVCITIRKSTFDKAFFSLIQNDDPISNFFKYN
;
A
#
# COMPACT_ATOMS: atom_id res chain seq x y z
N MET A 1 25.22 -4.42 -9.32
CA MET A 1 23.87 -4.15 -8.73
C MET A 1 23.02 -5.38 -8.97
N SER A 2 22.37 -5.91 -7.94
CA SER A 2 21.49 -7.05 -8.11
C SER A 2 20.22 -6.64 -8.85
N GLU A 3 19.79 -7.43 -9.82
CA GLU A 3 18.57 -7.16 -10.58
C GLU A 3 17.37 -7.05 -9.67
N LYS A 4 16.50 -6.06 -9.92
CA LYS A 4 15.25 -5.86 -9.21
C LYS A 4 14.18 -6.79 -9.77
N ILE A 5 13.30 -7.27 -8.91
CA ILE A 5 12.21 -8.18 -9.26
C ILE A 5 10.89 -7.44 -9.07
N TYR A 6 10.04 -7.50 -10.10
CA TYR A 6 8.76 -6.83 -10.13
C TYR A 6 7.62 -7.81 -10.42
N MET A 7 6.48 -7.60 -9.78
CA MET A 7 5.22 -8.32 -10.05
C MET A 7 4.09 -7.33 -10.25
N ALA A 8 3.20 -7.61 -11.18
CA ALA A 8 2.02 -6.78 -11.40
C ALA A 8 1.02 -6.97 -10.24
N TYR A 9 0.41 -5.88 -9.77
CA TYR A 9 -0.59 -5.91 -8.69
C TYR A 9 -1.70 -6.94 -8.97
N ASN A 10 -2.27 -6.93 -10.18
CA ASN A 10 -3.37 -7.82 -10.55
C ASN A 10 -3.01 -9.31 -10.33
N LYS A 11 -1.80 -9.73 -10.64
CA LYS A 11 -1.36 -11.13 -10.45
C LYS A 11 -1.36 -11.54 -8.98
N ILE A 12 -0.87 -10.65 -8.11
CA ILE A 12 -0.90 -10.89 -6.66
C ILE A 12 -2.36 -10.94 -6.18
N GLN A 13 -3.18 -9.99 -6.62
CA GLN A 13 -4.60 -9.93 -6.27
C GLN A 13 -5.39 -11.15 -6.76
N ASP A 14 -5.13 -11.62 -7.99
CA ASP A 14 -5.77 -12.81 -8.55
C ASP A 14 -5.43 -14.08 -7.76
N TYR A 15 -4.18 -14.19 -7.29
CA TYR A 15 -3.81 -15.29 -6.38
C TYR A 15 -4.61 -15.22 -5.08
N LEU A 16 -4.67 -14.06 -4.43
CA LEU A 16 -5.38 -13.87 -3.17
C LEU A 16 -6.88 -14.19 -3.31
N ASN A 17 -7.51 -13.71 -4.38
CA ASN A 17 -8.91 -13.99 -4.70
C ASN A 17 -9.16 -15.49 -4.91
N SER A 18 -8.30 -16.14 -5.69
CA SER A 18 -8.41 -17.58 -5.99
C SER A 18 -8.20 -18.43 -4.76
N TYR A 19 -7.24 -18.05 -3.91
CA TYR A 19 -6.98 -18.74 -2.65
C TYR A 19 -8.17 -18.63 -1.71
N PHE A 20 -8.71 -17.41 -1.52
CA PHE A 20 -9.90 -17.19 -0.70
C PHE A 20 -11.14 -17.93 -1.23
N ALA A 21 -11.37 -17.90 -2.55
CA ALA A 21 -12.49 -18.60 -3.17
C ALA A 21 -12.46 -20.12 -2.89
N LYS A 22 -11.25 -20.70 -2.93
CA LYS A 22 -11.02 -22.13 -2.72
C LYS A 22 -11.06 -22.55 -1.26
N HIS A 23 -10.39 -21.80 -0.39
CA HIS A 23 -10.11 -22.21 1.00
C HIS A 23 -11.00 -21.53 2.04
N LYS A 24 -11.70 -20.43 1.67
CA LYS A 24 -12.53 -19.59 2.56
C LYS A 24 -11.74 -18.95 3.72
N ILE A 25 -10.43 -18.84 3.56
CA ILE A 25 -9.50 -18.14 4.47
C ILE A 25 -8.58 -17.24 3.64
N GLU A 26 -8.09 -16.17 4.25
CA GLU A 26 -7.19 -15.24 3.62
C GLU A 26 -5.76 -15.81 3.57
N ALA A 27 -5.05 -15.58 2.47
CA ALA A 27 -3.61 -15.75 2.34
C ALA A 27 -2.90 -14.41 2.53
N SER A 28 -1.61 -14.42 2.85
CA SER A 28 -0.84 -13.17 2.85
C SER A 28 -0.36 -12.82 1.44
N MET A 29 -0.16 -11.53 1.17
CA MET A 29 0.49 -11.09 -0.08
C MET A 29 1.90 -11.68 -0.22
N PHE A 30 2.57 -12.03 0.89
CA PHE A 30 3.88 -12.69 0.88
C PHE A 30 3.78 -14.11 0.31
N ASP A 31 2.74 -14.86 0.70
CA ASP A 31 2.50 -16.21 0.15
C ASP A 31 2.23 -16.12 -1.35
N ALA A 32 1.45 -15.11 -1.78
CA ALA A 32 1.19 -14.84 -3.19
C ALA A 32 2.48 -14.54 -3.97
N ILE A 33 3.31 -13.64 -3.44
CA ILE A 33 4.59 -13.24 -4.06
C ILE A 33 5.54 -14.44 -4.16
N HIS A 34 5.70 -15.23 -3.10
CA HIS A 34 6.53 -16.42 -3.13
C HIS A 34 6.01 -17.49 -4.09
N TYR A 35 4.70 -17.70 -4.14
CA TYR A 35 4.09 -18.59 -5.10
C TYR A 35 4.39 -18.18 -6.54
N LEU A 36 4.10 -16.92 -6.89
CA LEU A 36 4.34 -16.38 -8.24
C LEU A 36 5.83 -16.42 -8.62
N TYR A 37 6.70 -16.13 -7.67
CA TYR A 37 8.16 -16.24 -7.89
C TYR A 37 8.57 -17.67 -8.24
N ASN A 38 8.07 -18.66 -7.54
CA ASN A 38 8.34 -20.08 -7.81
C ASN A 38 7.77 -20.53 -9.17
N GLN A 39 6.68 -19.90 -9.63
CA GLN A 39 6.13 -20.12 -10.99
C GLN A 39 6.88 -19.34 -12.08
N ARG A 40 7.91 -18.56 -11.71
CA ARG A 40 8.64 -17.64 -12.62
C ARG A 40 7.75 -16.55 -13.24
N ASP A 41 6.67 -16.19 -12.58
CA ASP A 41 5.74 -15.16 -13.02
C ASP A 41 6.12 -13.78 -12.45
N PHE A 42 7.25 -13.26 -12.91
CA PHE A 42 7.79 -11.97 -12.52
C PHE A 42 8.55 -11.32 -13.67
N SER A 43 8.95 -10.05 -13.52
CA SER A 43 9.76 -9.30 -14.47
C SER A 43 10.97 -8.65 -13.78
N TYR A 44 12.05 -8.47 -14.52
CA TYR A 44 13.20 -7.65 -14.11
C TYR A 44 13.07 -6.18 -14.56
N LYS A 45 12.02 -5.84 -15.29
CA LYS A 45 11.73 -4.48 -15.73
C LYS A 45 10.51 -3.96 -14.97
N SER A 46 10.62 -2.76 -14.41
CA SER A 46 9.43 -2.04 -13.93
C SER A 46 8.55 -1.70 -15.13
N THR A 47 7.26 -1.83 -14.98
CA THR A 47 6.33 -1.22 -15.93
C THR A 47 6.35 0.28 -15.62
N GLU A 48 6.72 1.11 -16.58
CA GLU A 48 6.46 2.54 -16.47
C GLU A 48 4.95 2.72 -16.42
N LEU A 49 4.48 3.49 -15.44
CA LEU A 49 3.09 3.93 -15.40
C LEU A 49 2.89 4.85 -16.60
N ASN A 50 2.43 4.29 -17.71
CA ASN A 50 1.87 5.09 -18.77
C ASN A 50 0.53 5.63 -18.26
N TRP A 51 0.58 6.78 -17.61
CA TRP A 51 -0.64 7.55 -17.41
C TRP A 51 -1.19 7.83 -18.79
N PRO A 52 -2.45 7.44 -19.09
CA PRO A 52 -3.05 7.82 -20.36
C PRO A 52 -2.98 9.35 -20.47
N GLU A 53 -2.54 9.86 -21.61
CA GLU A 53 -2.55 11.31 -21.92
C GLU A 53 -3.97 11.88 -21.79
N GLU A 54 -4.98 11.04 -21.97
CA GLU A 54 -6.37 11.32 -21.66
C GLU A 54 -6.59 11.19 -20.14
N LYS A 55 -7.16 12.23 -19.56
CA LYS A 55 -7.54 12.28 -18.14
C LYS A 55 -8.37 11.03 -17.81
N CYS A 56 -8.00 10.32 -16.73
CA CYS A 56 -8.89 9.33 -16.13
C CYS A 56 -10.22 10.03 -15.83
N SER A 57 -11.24 9.75 -16.62
CA SER A 57 -12.52 10.46 -16.56
C SER A 57 -13.46 9.88 -15.51
N ASN A 58 -13.15 8.67 -15.04
CA ASN A 58 -13.96 7.95 -14.05
C ASN A 58 -13.10 7.00 -13.21
N LEU A 59 -13.73 6.41 -12.20
CA LEU A 59 -13.12 5.51 -11.24
C LEU A 59 -12.60 4.20 -11.90
N ASP A 60 -13.32 3.71 -12.88
CA ASP A 60 -12.95 2.46 -13.56
C ASP A 60 -11.67 2.64 -14.37
N ASP A 61 -11.49 3.78 -15.04
CA ASP A 61 -10.26 4.12 -15.75
C ASP A 61 -9.06 4.16 -14.79
N LEU A 62 -9.22 4.84 -13.64
CA LEU A 62 -8.19 4.90 -12.62
C LEU A 62 -7.83 3.49 -12.08
N TYR A 63 -8.83 2.67 -11.82
CA TYR A 63 -8.61 1.29 -11.38
C TYR A 63 -7.86 0.46 -12.42
N GLN A 64 -8.21 0.59 -13.72
CA GLN A 64 -7.53 -0.13 -14.80
C GLN A 64 -6.04 0.26 -14.91
N VAL A 65 -5.70 1.52 -14.63
CA VAL A 65 -4.31 1.97 -14.59
C VAL A 65 -3.60 1.38 -13.36
N LEU A 66 -4.18 1.55 -12.18
CA LEU A 66 -3.56 1.17 -10.92
C LEU A 66 -3.38 -0.35 -10.75
N LYS A 67 -4.31 -1.16 -11.27
CA LYS A 67 -4.21 -2.64 -11.17
C LYS A 67 -3.04 -3.24 -11.95
N ASN A 68 -2.47 -2.49 -12.89
CA ASN A 68 -1.33 -2.93 -13.70
C ASN A 68 0.02 -2.42 -13.17
N ILE A 69 0.03 -1.71 -12.04
CA ILE A 69 1.27 -1.25 -11.42
C ILE A 69 2.18 -2.43 -11.10
N ALA A 70 3.43 -2.31 -11.48
CA ALA A 70 4.48 -3.25 -11.09
C ALA A 70 5.01 -2.90 -9.69
N ILE A 71 4.85 -3.84 -8.78
CA ILE A 71 5.35 -3.74 -7.40
C ILE A 71 6.76 -4.31 -7.34
N GLU A 72 7.72 -3.57 -6.78
CA GLU A 72 9.06 -4.09 -6.52
C GLU A 72 9.01 -5.07 -5.33
N VAL A 73 9.21 -6.35 -5.61
CA VAL A 73 9.15 -7.42 -4.61
C VAL A 73 10.52 -7.97 -4.21
N THR A 74 11.60 -7.36 -4.70
CA THR A 74 13.00 -7.77 -4.41
C THR A 74 13.28 -7.96 -2.91
N PRO A 75 12.88 -7.01 -2.02
CA PRO A 75 13.12 -7.14 -0.58
C PRO A 75 12.43 -8.37 0.03
N ILE A 76 11.23 -8.69 -0.46
CA ILE A 76 10.43 -9.81 0.03
C ILE A 76 11.07 -11.13 -0.39
N ILE A 77 11.47 -11.25 -1.65
CA ILE A 77 12.05 -12.48 -2.20
C ILE A 77 13.42 -12.77 -1.61
N ARG A 78 14.25 -11.75 -1.37
CA ARG A 78 15.64 -11.93 -0.92
C ARG A 78 15.81 -12.05 0.59
N ASN A 79 14.84 -11.60 1.37
CA ASN A 79 14.88 -11.68 2.83
C ASN A 79 13.99 -12.83 3.33
N SER A 80 14.60 -13.97 3.66
CA SER A 80 13.89 -15.10 4.31
C SER A 80 13.29 -14.75 5.68
N THR A 81 13.66 -13.60 6.24
CA THR A 81 13.12 -13.03 7.49
C THR A 81 12.04 -11.97 7.23
N ALA A 82 11.58 -11.80 5.99
CA ALA A 82 10.61 -10.76 5.62
C ALA A 82 9.34 -10.80 6.49
N ASN A 83 8.87 -11.98 6.88
CA ASN A 83 7.75 -12.12 7.83
C ASN A 83 7.99 -11.46 9.20
N ARG A 84 9.25 -11.17 9.58
CA ARG A 84 9.59 -10.42 10.80
C ARG A 84 9.80 -8.93 10.54
N LEU A 85 10.16 -8.55 9.31
CA LEU A 85 10.39 -7.15 8.92
C LEU A 85 9.09 -6.35 8.76
N ILE A 86 7.96 -7.03 8.59
CA ILE A 86 6.65 -6.39 8.39
C ILE A 86 6.19 -5.59 9.61
N LYS A 87 6.68 -5.92 10.80
CA LYS A 87 6.30 -5.18 12.01
C LYS A 87 6.83 -3.75 12.05
N ASN A 88 7.94 -3.47 11.36
CA ASN A 88 8.54 -2.14 11.26
C ASN A 88 9.08 -1.91 9.84
N VAL A 89 8.32 -1.23 9.00
CA VAL A 89 8.73 -0.90 7.63
C VAL A 89 9.41 0.46 7.62
N SER A 90 10.69 0.50 7.25
CA SER A 90 11.41 1.77 7.14
C SER A 90 11.22 2.41 5.76
N GLU A 91 11.11 3.75 5.72
CA GLU A 91 11.07 4.50 4.47
C GLU A 91 12.28 4.21 3.58
N HIS A 92 13.45 3.94 4.16
CA HIS A 92 14.66 3.62 3.41
C HIS A 92 14.60 2.29 2.68
N SER A 93 13.83 1.32 3.21
CA SER A 93 13.61 0.03 2.56
C SER A 93 12.41 0.03 1.62
N PHE A 94 11.46 0.93 1.82
CA PHE A 94 10.22 1.00 1.05
C PHE A 94 10.35 1.92 -0.17
N PHE A 95 10.98 3.10 -0.02
CA PHE A 95 11.14 4.06 -1.12
C PHE A 95 12.49 3.95 -1.79
N ASN A 96 12.53 4.09 -3.11
CA ASN A 96 13.77 4.31 -3.84
C ASN A 96 14.37 5.68 -3.51
N LYS A 97 15.68 5.85 -3.66
CA LYS A 97 16.39 7.12 -3.34
C LYS A 97 15.82 8.38 -4.01
N ARG A 98 15.14 8.22 -5.16
CA ARG A 98 14.56 9.33 -5.96
C ARG A 98 13.03 9.38 -5.86
N GLN A 99 12.43 8.61 -4.97
CA GLN A 99 10.99 8.46 -4.89
C GLN A 99 10.51 9.04 -3.56
N ASP A 100 9.70 10.07 -3.62
CA ASP A 100 9.17 10.78 -2.46
C ASP A 100 7.78 10.28 -2.04
N ALA A 101 7.04 9.74 -2.99
CA ALA A 101 5.71 9.17 -2.76
C ALA A 101 5.47 7.93 -3.63
N ASN A 102 4.57 7.07 -3.20
CA ASN A 102 4.03 5.96 -3.97
C ASN A 102 2.52 6.00 -3.97
N ILE A 103 1.92 5.47 -5.03
CA ILE A 103 0.50 5.17 -5.11
C ILE A 103 0.33 3.70 -5.49
N LEU A 104 -0.55 3.01 -4.77
CA LEU A 104 -0.87 1.60 -5.02
C LEU A 104 -2.32 1.31 -4.61
N LEU A 105 -2.83 0.16 -5.01
CA LEU A 105 -4.08 -0.37 -4.49
C LEU A 105 -3.81 -1.25 -3.28
N GLN A 106 -4.65 -1.16 -2.27
CA GLN A 106 -4.67 -2.12 -1.17
C GLN A 106 -5.23 -3.46 -1.65
N PHE A 107 -4.66 -4.56 -1.16
CA PHE A 107 -5.09 -5.90 -1.54
C PHE A 107 -6.36 -6.31 -0.78
N GLN A 108 -7.32 -6.89 -1.52
CA GLN A 108 -8.45 -7.62 -0.95
C GLN A 108 -8.00 -9.03 -0.56
N HIS A 109 -8.64 -9.61 0.47
CA HIS A 109 -8.34 -10.96 0.95
C HIS A 109 -6.87 -11.18 1.34
N ASP A 110 -6.16 -10.09 1.66
CA ASP A 110 -4.81 -10.15 2.21
C ASP A 110 -4.89 -10.30 3.73
N LYS A 111 -4.29 -11.38 4.24
CA LYS A 111 -4.08 -11.58 5.67
C LYS A 111 -3.06 -10.57 6.20
N ASN A 112 -3.46 -9.30 6.23
CA ASN A 112 -2.63 -8.22 6.72
C ASN A 112 -2.35 -8.39 8.22
N GLN A 113 -1.15 -8.01 8.66
CA GLN A 113 -0.72 -8.11 10.05
C GLN A 113 -0.59 -6.72 10.67
N LEU A 114 -0.72 -6.64 11.98
CA LEU A 114 -0.37 -5.43 12.73
C LEU A 114 1.09 -5.05 12.45
N HIS A 115 1.29 -3.83 11.98
CA HIS A 115 2.59 -3.28 11.64
C HIS A 115 2.65 -1.78 11.90
N LYS A 116 3.82 -1.20 11.73
CA LYS A 116 4.05 0.25 11.72
C LYS A 116 5.14 0.59 10.71
N HIS A 117 5.16 1.84 10.31
CA HIS A 117 6.18 2.40 9.42
C HIS A 117 6.54 3.83 9.84
N ASP A 118 7.67 4.34 9.34
CA ASP A 118 8.20 5.67 9.67
C ASP A 118 7.87 6.75 8.61
N TYR A 119 6.87 6.50 7.77
CA TYR A 119 6.35 7.40 6.73
C TYR A 119 4.84 7.61 6.89
N PHE A 120 4.27 8.56 6.16
CA PHE A 120 2.82 8.77 6.12
C PHE A 120 2.15 7.81 5.15
N GLU A 121 1.00 7.28 5.54
CA GLU A 121 0.12 6.48 4.71
C GLU A 121 -1.27 7.11 4.66
N ILE A 122 -1.84 7.26 3.45
CA ILE A 122 -3.18 7.79 3.23
C ILE A 122 -3.97 6.73 2.48
N ASN A 123 -5.04 6.22 3.09
CA ASN A 123 -5.97 5.28 2.46
C ASN A 123 -7.25 6.01 2.07
N LEU A 124 -7.61 5.97 0.80
CA LEU A 124 -8.85 6.54 0.25
C LEU A 124 -9.75 5.43 -0.26
N VAL A 125 -10.96 5.32 0.28
CA VAL A 125 -11.95 4.33 -0.16
C VAL A 125 -12.72 4.85 -1.37
N LEU A 126 -12.42 4.33 -2.53
CA LEU A 126 -13.09 4.70 -3.79
C LEU A 126 -14.37 3.88 -4.03
N LYS A 127 -14.39 2.64 -3.56
CA LYS A 127 -15.54 1.73 -3.65
C LYS A 127 -15.54 0.77 -2.46
N GLY A 128 -16.72 0.40 -1.96
CA GLY A 128 -16.87 -0.58 -0.88
C GLY A 128 -16.48 -0.05 0.49
N MET A 129 -15.67 -0.83 1.22
CA MET A 129 -15.29 -0.54 2.60
C MET A 129 -13.86 -0.93 2.93
N LEU A 130 -13.34 -0.30 3.97
CA LEU A 130 -12.07 -0.57 4.61
C LEU A 130 -12.29 -0.70 6.13
N ILE A 131 -11.70 -1.69 6.77
CA ILE A 131 -11.63 -1.77 8.23
C ILE A 131 -10.19 -1.51 8.64
N ALA A 132 -9.95 -0.41 9.33
CA ALA A 132 -8.68 -0.07 9.91
C ALA A 132 -8.68 -0.39 11.42
N THR A 133 -7.64 -1.07 11.90
CA THR A 133 -7.37 -1.20 13.33
C THR A 133 -6.18 -0.30 13.66
N LEU A 134 -6.38 0.67 14.53
CA LEU A 134 -5.37 1.66 14.93
C LEU A 134 -5.25 1.61 16.45
N ASN A 135 -4.07 1.26 16.97
CA ASN A 135 -3.85 1.16 18.43
C ASN A 135 -4.99 0.40 19.14
N GLU A 136 -5.39 -0.76 18.59
CA GLU A 136 -6.47 -1.64 19.08
C GLU A 136 -7.91 -1.17 18.80
N GLU A 137 -8.12 0.07 18.37
CA GLU A 137 -9.43 0.55 17.95
C GLU A 137 -9.74 0.20 16.50
N LYS A 138 -10.93 -0.36 16.26
CA LYS A 138 -11.41 -0.65 14.91
C LYS A 138 -12.28 0.49 14.39
N ARG A 139 -12.00 0.91 13.17
CA ARG A 139 -12.76 1.92 12.42
C ARG A 139 -13.16 1.38 11.07
N MET A 140 -14.43 1.53 10.73
CA MET A 140 -14.94 1.20 9.40
C MET A 140 -15.02 2.47 8.57
N LEU A 141 -14.37 2.44 7.42
CA LEU A 141 -14.42 3.50 6.42
C LEU A 141 -15.23 3.02 5.22
N LYS A 142 -16.01 3.93 4.62
CA LYS A 142 -16.87 3.68 3.46
C LYS A 142 -16.41 4.53 2.28
N LYS A 143 -17.01 4.29 1.12
CA LYS A 143 -16.76 5.10 -0.08
C LYS A 143 -16.78 6.60 0.22
N GLY A 144 -15.72 7.29 -0.16
CA GLY A 144 -15.50 8.73 0.05
C GLY A 144 -14.73 9.06 1.32
N ASP A 145 -14.63 8.12 2.27
CA ASP A 145 -13.81 8.33 3.46
C ASP A 145 -12.32 8.16 3.14
N PHE A 146 -11.50 8.87 3.88
CA PHE A 146 -10.05 8.68 3.86
C PHE A 146 -9.49 8.58 5.28
N LEU A 147 -8.37 7.92 5.40
CA LEU A 147 -7.63 7.73 6.65
C LEU A 147 -6.18 8.13 6.45
N ILE A 148 -5.67 9.03 7.29
CA ILE A 148 -4.25 9.35 7.36
C ILE A 148 -3.66 8.60 8.55
N ILE A 149 -2.64 7.80 8.29
CA ILE A 149 -1.86 7.07 9.29
C ILE A 149 -0.51 7.78 9.42
N SER A 150 -0.26 8.32 10.60
CA SER A 150 1.00 9.00 10.90
C SER A 150 2.14 8.00 11.12
N PRO A 151 3.41 8.43 10.97
CA PRO A 151 4.56 7.59 11.25
C PRO A 151 4.50 6.95 12.63
N ASN A 152 4.96 5.70 12.72
CA ASN A 152 5.02 4.88 13.93
C ASN A 152 3.67 4.46 14.56
N THR A 153 2.54 4.79 13.94
CA THR A 153 1.23 4.28 14.37
C THR A 153 1.15 2.77 14.12
N ILE A 154 0.82 1.99 15.16
CA ILE A 154 0.56 0.56 15.02
C ILE A 154 -0.82 0.38 14.39
N HIS A 155 -0.87 -0.29 13.25
CA HIS A 155 -2.12 -0.44 12.50
C HIS A 155 -2.21 -1.74 11.71
N GLN A 156 -3.42 -2.04 11.28
CA GLN A 156 -3.77 -3.12 10.36
C GLN A 156 -4.89 -2.62 9.44
N ILE A 157 -4.78 -2.93 8.15
CA ILE A 157 -5.75 -2.54 7.12
C ILE A 157 -6.36 -3.81 6.53
N ASN A 158 -7.69 -3.91 6.57
CA ASN A 158 -8.44 -5.01 5.95
C ASN A 158 -9.42 -4.44 4.94
N VAL A 159 -9.25 -4.83 3.69
CA VAL A 159 -10.06 -4.35 2.57
C VAL A 159 -11.21 -5.32 2.34
N GLY A 160 -12.44 -4.82 2.33
CA GLY A 160 -13.63 -5.62 2.06
C GLY A 160 -13.64 -6.18 0.64
N SER A 161 -14.38 -7.28 0.44
CA SER A 161 -14.61 -7.83 -0.89
C SER A 161 -15.24 -6.78 -1.80
N ASP A 162 -14.89 -6.76 -3.09
CA ASP A 162 -15.36 -5.80 -4.10
C ASP A 162 -15.06 -4.33 -3.78
N SER A 163 -14.12 -4.08 -2.87
CA SER A 163 -13.70 -2.73 -2.51
C SER A 163 -12.50 -2.28 -3.34
N ILE A 164 -12.42 -0.96 -3.58
CA ILE A 164 -11.27 -0.32 -4.21
C ILE A 164 -10.76 0.73 -3.24
N VAL A 165 -9.57 0.49 -2.72
CA VAL A 165 -8.89 1.40 -1.78
C VAL A 165 -7.54 1.78 -2.36
N VAL A 166 -7.34 3.06 -2.57
CA VAL A 166 -6.05 3.62 -2.98
C VAL A 166 -5.24 3.93 -1.72
N CYS A 167 -4.00 3.46 -1.72
CA CYS A 167 -3.01 3.78 -0.71
C CYS A 167 -1.97 4.72 -1.31
N ILE A 168 -1.78 5.88 -0.69
CA ILE A 168 -0.73 6.83 -1.02
C ILE A 168 0.23 6.84 0.17
N THR A 169 1.50 6.53 -0.08
CA THR A 169 2.54 6.63 0.93
C THR A 169 3.47 7.79 0.60
N ILE A 170 3.85 8.57 1.61
CA ILE A 170 4.68 9.78 1.46
C ILE A 170 5.82 9.74 2.48
N ARG A 171 7.05 9.93 2.02
CA ARG A 171 8.19 10.06 2.93
C ARG A 171 7.92 11.11 3.99
N LYS A 172 8.29 10.84 5.24
CA LYS A 172 8.17 11.82 6.31
C LYS A 172 8.94 13.10 5.97
N SER A 173 10.16 12.98 5.49
CA SER A 173 11.00 14.15 5.14
C SER A 173 10.41 15.00 4.01
N THR A 174 9.73 14.40 3.04
CA THR A 174 9.04 15.10 1.94
C THR A 174 7.78 15.78 2.45
N PHE A 175 7.02 15.05 3.28
CA PHE A 175 5.82 15.59 3.92
C PHE A 175 6.17 16.81 4.76
N ASP A 176 7.16 16.70 5.65
CA ASP A 176 7.60 17.78 6.53
C ASP A 176 8.00 19.03 5.72
N LYS A 177 8.72 18.88 4.60
CA LYS A 177 9.09 20.00 3.73
C LYS A 177 7.89 20.63 3.03
N ALA A 178 7.00 19.82 2.45
CA ALA A 178 5.86 20.32 1.69
C ALA A 178 4.81 21.01 2.57
N PHE A 179 4.63 20.52 3.78
CA PHE A 179 3.63 21.02 4.72
C PHE A 179 4.21 21.96 5.80
N PHE A 180 5.51 22.25 5.75
CA PHE A 180 6.15 23.08 6.77
C PHE A 180 5.46 24.42 7.01
N SER A 181 4.98 25.08 5.96
CA SER A 181 4.23 26.35 6.07
C SER A 181 2.85 26.16 6.69
N LEU A 182 2.22 25.01 6.46
CA LEU A 182 0.89 24.70 7.02
C LEU A 182 0.99 24.35 8.51
N ILE A 183 2.05 23.60 8.90
CA ILE A 183 2.23 23.18 10.29
C ILE A 183 2.73 24.28 11.21
N GLN A 184 3.01 25.49 10.71
CA GLN A 184 3.32 26.65 11.56
C GLN A 184 2.11 27.24 12.26
N ASN A 185 0.90 26.95 11.79
CA ASN A 185 -0.33 27.45 12.40
C ASN A 185 -0.68 26.67 13.67
N ASP A 186 -1.49 27.26 14.53
CA ASP A 186 -2.05 26.60 15.73
C ASP A 186 -3.51 26.24 15.50
N ASP A 187 -3.73 25.25 14.64
CA ASP A 187 -5.04 24.69 14.30
C ASP A 187 -5.01 23.14 14.43
N PRO A 188 -6.19 22.48 14.51
CA PRO A 188 -6.25 21.02 14.70
C PRO A 188 -5.50 20.21 13.65
N ILE A 189 -5.48 20.65 12.39
CA ILE A 189 -4.78 19.96 11.30
C ILE A 189 -3.28 20.11 11.47
N SER A 190 -2.81 21.31 11.71
CA SER A 190 -1.40 21.62 11.98
C SER A 190 -0.90 20.83 13.19
N ASN A 191 -1.69 20.78 14.27
CA ASN A 191 -1.34 20.05 15.49
C ASN A 191 -1.31 18.54 15.29
N PHE A 192 -2.20 17.99 14.46
CA PHE A 192 -2.13 16.57 14.07
C PHE A 192 -0.76 16.24 13.44
N PHE A 193 -0.27 17.07 12.53
CA PHE A 193 1.00 16.81 11.82
C PHE A 193 2.26 17.17 12.63
N LYS A 194 2.15 18.08 13.61
CA LYS A 194 3.29 18.44 14.49
C LYS A 194 3.63 17.35 15.50
N TYR A 195 2.60 16.71 16.06
CA TYR A 195 2.74 15.87 17.25
C TYR A 195 2.61 14.37 16.97
N ASN A 196 2.48 13.97 15.69
CA ASN A 196 2.50 12.60 15.21
C ASN A 196 3.56 12.42 14.13
#